data_c8e767e4ec5f9e150645ca98036140fa
#
_entry.id   c8e767e4ec5f9e150645ca98036140fa
#
_cell.length_a   1.000
_cell.length_b   1.000
_cell.length_c   1.000
_cell.angle_alpha   90.00
_cell.angle_beta   90.00
_cell.angle_gamma   90.00
#
_symmetry.space_group_name_H-M   'P 1'
#
loop_
_entity.id
_entity.type
_entity.pdbx_description
1 polymer ?
#
loop_
_entity_poly.entity_id
_entity_poly.type
_entity_poly.pdbx_seq_one_letter_code
_entity_poly.pdbx_strand_id
1 'polypeptide(L)'
;MKARGWRSKLPRVLIGGIGIVVAIAIVSEISSDRDVGGELIVDVPTPTIESRSWAVGQEPTGVIFDGERLWIAETGFGTVTSYGLEGQRLDTADVGGQPAVLASGAGFVWALDADDGSVTQLDSDANVVRKFQVGLEPAGLVFLGDHLWVSDPTRGSVSKISIQGALAQLLEIGVSPGAITKTPEQVLVVDGETLTVTGIDTEGKIVGSFEYPDQITMGDFEHVPGSPTAFLSTPNALWIAFGGIGQVMRLTPAGTFSGLTRVPTGPLALAWSGNELWVVSTDAATITRISGTGTIVETHDIGGHPTSIAHDGNHGWVTDDEKNVLIQFTPVELVP
;
A
#
# COMPACT_ATOMS: atom_id res chain seq x y z
N MET A 1 34.18 30.26 41.54
CA MET A 1 34.75 28.92 41.30
C MET A 1 34.27 28.43 39.93
N LYS A 2 35.18 27.98 39.11
CA LYS A 2 35.08 27.87 37.65
C LYS A 2 34.21 26.70 37.19
N ALA A 3 33.22 26.98 36.33
CA ALA A 3 32.50 25.97 35.53
C ALA A 3 33.39 25.50 34.38
N ARG A 4 33.60 24.20 34.26
CA ARG A 4 34.26 23.57 33.10
C ARG A 4 33.22 23.19 32.05
N GLY A 5 33.29 23.80 30.86
CA GLY A 5 32.54 23.42 29.72
C GLY A 5 33.04 22.13 29.10
N TRP A 6 32.13 21.25 28.76
CA TRP A 6 32.37 20.09 27.91
C TRP A 6 31.96 20.41 26.46
N ARG A 7 32.95 20.36 25.58
CA ARG A 7 32.74 20.43 24.14
C ARG A 7 32.60 19.00 23.62
N SER A 8 31.40 18.63 23.19
CA SER A 8 31.18 17.41 22.40
C SER A 8 31.74 17.59 20.99
N LYS A 9 32.66 16.71 20.59
CA LYS A 9 33.14 16.62 19.20
C LYS A 9 32.13 15.77 18.43
N LEU A 10 31.42 16.37 17.49
CA LEU A 10 30.66 15.67 16.47
C LEU A 10 31.65 15.07 15.43
N PRO A 11 31.47 13.82 14.99
CA PRO A 11 32.23 13.27 13.89
C PRO A 11 31.74 13.91 12.56
N ARG A 12 32.71 14.29 11.72
CA ARG A 12 32.48 14.76 10.37
C ARG A 12 31.99 13.59 9.51
N VAL A 13 30.78 13.72 8.95
CA VAL A 13 30.27 12.80 7.94
C VAL A 13 30.92 13.15 6.62
N LEU A 14 31.58 12.19 6.00
CA LEU A 14 32.02 12.25 4.60
C LEU A 14 30.81 11.92 3.71
N ILE A 15 30.41 12.85 2.86
CA ILE A 15 29.38 12.64 1.84
C ILE A 15 30.06 11.99 0.63
N GLY A 16 29.89 10.69 0.49
CA GLY A 16 30.12 9.96 -0.75
C GLY A 16 28.79 9.31 -1.12
N GLY A 17 28.31 9.56 -2.35
CA GLY A 17 26.99 9.14 -2.78
C GLY A 17 26.85 7.61 -2.80
N ILE A 18 26.10 7.10 -1.85
CA ILE A 18 25.53 5.75 -1.72
C ILE A 18 24.65 5.82 -0.48
N GLY A 19 23.46 5.24 -0.53
CA GLY A 19 22.37 5.30 0.43
C GLY A 19 22.74 5.51 1.91
N ILE A 20 22.03 6.41 2.57
CA ILE A 20 22.20 6.68 3.98
C ILE A 20 21.52 5.53 4.76
N VAL A 21 22.32 4.70 5.41
CA VAL A 21 21.80 3.76 6.42
C VAL A 21 21.73 4.51 7.74
N VAL A 22 20.53 4.75 8.25
CA VAL A 22 20.35 5.28 9.60
C VAL A 22 20.13 4.10 10.55
N ALA A 23 21.20 3.62 11.16
CA ALA A 23 21.11 2.71 12.28
C ALA A 23 21.09 3.54 13.58
N ILE A 24 19.98 3.52 14.30
CA ILE A 24 19.91 4.07 15.65
C ILE A 24 20.24 2.95 16.63
N ALA A 25 21.51 2.88 17.08
CA ALA A 25 21.90 2.01 18.16
C ALA A 25 21.69 2.77 19.51
N ILE A 26 20.77 2.30 20.33
CA ILE A 26 20.63 2.76 21.71
C ILE A 26 21.54 1.87 22.56
N VAL A 27 22.66 2.42 23.05
CA VAL A 27 23.49 1.78 24.07
C VAL A 27 22.90 2.15 25.43
N SER A 28 22.28 1.19 26.11
CA SER A 28 21.86 1.36 27.50
C SER A 28 23.06 1.14 28.43
N GLU A 29 23.49 2.18 29.15
CA GLU A 29 24.39 2.02 30.29
C GLU A 29 23.62 1.43 31.47
N ILE A 30 24.08 0.28 31.96
CA ILE A 30 23.56 -0.33 33.16
C ILE A 30 24.13 0.44 34.36
N SER A 31 23.31 1.24 34.98
CA SER A 31 23.60 1.83 36.29
C SER A 31 23.07 0.88 37.40
N SER A 32 23.98 0.29 38.14
CA SER A 32 23.63 -0.53 39.30
C SER A 32 23.40 0.38 40.52
N ASP A 33 22.12 0.65 40.81
CA ASP A 33 21.74 1.12 42.15
C ASP A 33 20.69 0.17 42.73
N ARG A 34 21.01 -0.42 43.87
CA ARG A 34 20.09 -1.33 44.55
C ARG A 34 19.14 -0.50 45.40
N ASP A 35 17.87 -0.53 45.08
CA ASP A 35 16.84 -0.31 46.08
C ASP A 35 15.69 -1.31 45.90
N VAL A 36 15.11 -1.71 47.00
CA VAL A 36 14.33 -2.93 47.22
C VAL A 36 12.87 -2.64 46.84
N GLY A 37 12.34 -3.33 45.84
CA GLY A 37 10.90 -3.30 45.50
C GLY A 37 10.53 -2.97 44.04
N GLY A 38 11.50 -2.90 43.13
CA GLY A 38 11.28 -2.61 41.74
C GLY A 38 10.74 -3.82 40.95
N GLU A 39 9.60 -3.65 40.37
CA GLU A 39 9.10 -4.46 39.24
C GLU A 39 10.22 -4.56 38.19
N LEU A 40 10.62 -5.77 37.83
CA LEU A 40 11.58 -5.99 36.76
C LEU A 40 10.91 -5.53 35.46
N ILE A 41 11.14 -4.28 35.03
CA ILE A 41 10.85 -3.84 33.71
C ILE A 41 11.87 -4.56 32.80
N VAL A 42 11.47 -5.68 32.24
CA VAL A 42 12.19 -6.29 31.12
C VAL A 42 11.98 -5.36 29.93
N ASP A 43 13.01 -4.59 29.62
CA ASP A 43 13.04 -3.79 28.40
C ASP A 43 13.05 -4.78 27.23
N VAL A 44 11.85 -5.12 26.72
CA VAL A 44 11.71 -5.94 25.52
C VAL A 44 12.16 -5.04 24.37
N PRO A 45 13.26 -5.37 23.67
CA PRO A 45 13.71 -4.54 22.57
C PRO A 45 12.58 -4.41 21.56
N THR A 46 12.18 -3.17 21.30
CA THR A 46 11.17 -2.87 20.27
C THR A 46 11.72 -3.34 18.92
N PRO A 47 10.97 -4.11 18.14
CA PRO A 47 11.43 -4.50 16.80
C PRO A 47 11.77 -3.24 15.99
N THR A 48 12.97 -3.19 15.46
CA THR A 48 13.45 -2.07 14.67
C THR A 48 13.27 -2.38 13.19
N ILE A 49 12.69 -1.46 12.42
CA ILE A 49 12.71 -1.54 10.96
C ILE A 49 13.98 -0.87 10.47
N GLU A 50 14.74 -1.56 9.64
CA GLU A 50 15.80 -0.93 8.85
C GLU A 50 15.20 -0.36 7.57
N SER A 51 15.59 0.87 7.21
CA SER A 51 15.13 1.51 5.98
C SER A 51 16.27 1.98 5.10
N ARG A 52 16.05 1.92 3.79
CA ARG A 52 16.90 2.51 2.75
C ARG A 52 16.03 3.31 1.81
N SER A 53 16.56 4.34 1.17
CA SER A 53 15.81 5.14 0.21
C SER A 53 16.62 5.46 -1.03
N TRP A 54 15.93 5.57 -2.16
CA TRP A 54 16.48 5.92 -3.46
C TRP A 54 15.63 7.02 -4.10
N ALA A 55 16.28 7.95 -4.77
CA ALA A 55 15.57 8.95 -5.55
C ALA A 55 14.91 8.28 -6.77
N VAL A 56 13.66 8.63 -7.00
CA VAL A 56 12.84 8.21 -8.15
C VAL A 56 12.38 9.41 -8.96
N GLY A 57 11.48 9.21 -9.92
CA GLY A 57 10.87 10.31 -10.66
C GLY A 57 9.93 11.18 -9.81
N GLN A 58 9.37 12.19 -10.42
CA GLN A 58 8.55 13.18 -9.74
C GLN A 58 7.15 12.64 -9.41
N GLU A 59 6.67 12.93 -8.19
CA GLU A 59 5.35 12.54 -7.70
C GLU A 59 5.07 11.04 -7.87
N PRO A 60 5.87 10.14 -7.26
CA PRO A 60 5.62 8.71 -7.34
C PRO A 60 4.37 8.36 -6.53
N THR A 61 3.30 7.89 -7.19
CA THR A 61 2.00 7.63 -6.58
C THR A 61 1.65 6.17 -6.45
N GLY A 62 2.18 5.31 -7.34
CA GLY A 62 1.89 3.88 -7.32
C GLY A 62 3.16 3.06 -7.35
N VAL A 63 3.21 1.96 -6.57
CA VAL A 63 4.26 0.95 -6.65
C VAL A 63 3.66 -0.45 -6.63
N ILE A 64 4.18 -1.33 -7.50
CA ILE A 64 3.88 -2.77 -7.47
C ILE A 64 5.16 -3.58 -7.59
N PHE A 65 5.10 -4.82 -7.11
CA PHE A 65 6.08 -5.87 -7.38
C PHE A 65 5.46 -6.90 -8.34
N ASP A 66 6.12 -7.16 -9.47
CA ASP A 66 5.61 -8.08 -10.50
C ASP A 66 6.06 -9.53 -10.34
N GLY A 67 6.91 -9.79 -9.34
CA GLY A 67 7.57 -11.07 -9.06
C GLY A 67 9.08 -11.07 -9.35
N GLU A 68 9.59 -10.07 -10.07
CA GLU A 68 11.01 -9.92 -10.40
C GLU A 68 11.55 -8.54 -10.02
N ARG A 69 10.76 -7.49 -10.24
CA ARG A 69 11.16 -6.08 -10.07
C ARG A 69 10.00 -5.22 -9.59
N LEU A 70 10.34 -4.02 -9.18
CA LEU A 70 9.37 -3.00 -8.81
C LEU A 70 9.03 -2.15 -10.03
N TRP A 71 7.78 -1.69 -10.09
CA TRP A 71 7.30 -0.72 -11.07
C TRP A 71 6.70 0.45 -10.33
N ILE A 72 7.07 1.66 -10.70
CA ILE A 72 6.64 2.90 -10.05
C ILE A 72 5.95 3.79 -11.08
N ALA A 73 4.75 4.24 -10.75
CA ALA A 73 4.06 5.29 -11.48
C ALA A 73 4.57 6.65 -10.99
N GLU A 74 5.18 7.42 -11.87
CA GLU A 74 5.77 8.73 -11.63
C GLU A 74 4.85 9.77 -12.27
N THR A 75 3.79 10.14 -11.54
CA THR A 75 2.66 10.95 -12.03
C THR A 75 3.11 12.31 -12.56
N GLY A 76 4.04 12.96 -11.86
CA GLY A 76 4.56 14.28 -12.25
C GLY A 76 5.34 14.29 -13.57
N PHE A 77 5.87 13.14 -13.99
CA PHE A 77 6.55 13.02 -15.30
C PHE A 77 5.71 12.33 -16.36
N GLY A 78 4.58 11.71 -15.99
CA GLY A 78 3.80 10.88 -16.90
C GLY A 78 4.56 9.62 -17.33
N THR A 79 5.38 9.06 -16.43
CA THR A 79 6.22 7.89 -16.71
C THR A 79 5.90 6.72 -15.79
N VAL A 80 6.24 5.52 -16.26
CA VAL A 80 6.32 4.32 -15.44
C VAL A 80 7.75 3.80 -15.53
N THR A 81 8.39 3.64 -14.37
CA THR A 81 9.80 3.24 -14.30
C THR A 81 9.94 1.93 -13.53
N SER A 82 10.74 1.00 -14.02
CA SER A 82 11.11 -0.22 -13.34
C SER A 82 12.39 -0.07 -12.53
N TYR A 83 12.41 -0.73 -11.36
CA TYR A 83 13.55 -0.74 -10.43
C TYR A 83 13.85 -2.16 -9.98
N GLY A 84 15.13 -2.48 -9.83
CA GLY A 84 15.55 -3.71 -9.17
C GLY A 84 15.41 -3.64 -7.66
N LEU A 85 15.48 -4.78 -6.98
CA LEU A 85 15.33 -4.89 -5.53
C LEU A 85 16.50 -4.27 -4.73
N GLU A 86 17.59 -3.88 -5.39
CA GLU A 86 18.66 -3.08 -4.80
C GLU A 86 18.45 -1.56 -5.04
N GLY A 87 17.26 -1.16 -5.52
CA GLY A 87 16.90 0.23 -5.78
C GLY A 87 17.49 0.83 -7.06
N GLN A 88 18.17 0.04 -7.90
CA GLN A 88 18.71 0.53 -9.17
C GLN A 88 17.58 0.75 -10.18
N ARG A 89 17.57 1.89 -10.83
CA ARG A 89 16.69 2.18 -11.96
C ARG A 89 17.08 1.29 -13.15
N LEU A 90 16.10 0.67 -13.77
CA LEU A 90 16.26 -0.19 -14.94
C LEU A 90 15.74 0.53 -16.18
N ASP A 91 14.47 0.41 -16.49
CA ASP A 91 13.83 0.91 -17.70
C ASP A 91 12.73 1.93 -17.37
N THR A 92 12.42 2.82 -18.32
CA THR A 92 11.38 3.85 -18.17
C THR A 92 10.54 3.95 -19.43
N ALA A 93 9.23 3.93 -19.26
CA ALA A 93 8.24 4.21 -20.30
C ALA A 93 7.66 5.60 -20.11
N ASP A 94 7.58 6.37 -21.19
CA ASP A 94 6.72 7.56 -21.26
C ASP A 94 5.31 7.07 -21.65
N VAL A 95 4.37 7.18 -20.70
CA VAL A 95 2.96 6.77 -20.88
C VAL A 95 2.05 7.97 -21.06
N GLY A 96 2.58 9.16 -20.81
CA GLY A 96 1.86 10.42 -20.80
C GLY A 96 0.81 10.49 -19.70
N GLY A 97 0.18 11.66 -19.54
CA GLY A 97 -0.88 11.86 -18.54
C GLY A 97 -0.40 11.74 -17.10
N GLN A 98 -1.24 11.19 -16.23
CA GLN A 98 -1.00 11.06 -14.80
C GLN A 98 -1.21 9.61 -14.34
N PRO A 99 -0.29 8.67 -14.69
CA PRO A 99 -0.39 7.29 -14.26
C PRO A 99 -0.33 7.22 -12.73
N ALA A 100 -1.27 6.53 -12.10
CA ALA A 100 -1.33 6.43 -10.63
C ALA A 100 -1.48 4.99 -10.12
N VAL A 101 -2.30 4.17 -10.77
CA VAL A 101 -2.57 2.80 -10.34
C VAL A 101 -1.90 1.83 -11.30
N LEU A 102 -1.19 0.87 -10.75
CA LEU A 102 -0.49 -0.16 -11.49
C LEU A 102 -1.06 -1.56 -11.18
N ALA A 103 -1.05 -2.42 -12.19
CA ALA A 103 -1.29 -3.85 -12.01
C ALA A 103 -0.32 -4.65 -12.89
N SER A 104 -0.03 -5.90 -12.50
CA SER A 104 0.76 -6.83 -13.30
C SER A 104 -0.01 -8.09 -13.63
N GLY A 105 0.22 -8.63 -14.83
CA GLY A 105 -0.39 -9.89 -15.27
C GLY A 105 -0.12 -10.20 -16.74
N ALA A 106 -0.16 -11.48 -17.09
CA ALA A 106 0.11 -12.00 -18.44
C ALA A 106 1.45 -11.56 -19.05
N GLY A 107 2.47 -11.28 -18.20
CA GLY A 107 3.80 -10.80 -18.65
C GLY A 107 3.83 -9.31 -18.99
N PHE A 108 2.82 -8.55 -18.58
CA PHE A 108 2.71 -7.11 -18.81
C PHE A 108 2.49 -6.36 -17.49
N VAL A 109 2.83 -5.07 -17.52
CA VAL A 109 2.41 -4.08 -16.53
C VAL A 109 1.39 -3.15 -17.17
N TRP A 110 0.41 -2.79 -16.39
CA TRP A 110 -0.73 -1.99 -16.79
C TRP A 110 -0.77 -0.75 -15.91
N ALA A 111 -0.71 0.42 -16.54
CA ALA A 111 -0.75 1.71 -15.85
C ALA A 111 -2.07 2.41 -16.13
N LEU A 112 -2.84 2.67 -15.09
CA LEU A 112 -4.10 3.39 -15.15
C LEU A 112 -3.85 4.88 -14.96
N ASP A 113 -4.36 5.67 -15.87
CA ASP A 113 -4.52 7.11 -15.77
C ASP A 113 -6.01 7.41 -15.54
N ALA A 114 -6.32 7.88 -14.34
CA ALA A 114 -7.70 8.15 -13.95
C ALA A 114 -8.24 9.43 -14.60
N ASP A 115 -7.38 10.41 -14.87
CA ASP A 115 -7.78 11.72 -15.41
C ASP A 115 -8.24 11.63 -16.88
N ASP A 116 -7.52 10.84 -17.70
CA ASP A 116 -7.91 10.64 -19.09
C ASP A 116 -8.73 9.35 -19.32
N GLY A 117 -8.93 8.54 -18.28
CA GLY A 117 -9.72 7.31 -18.32
C GLY A 117 -9.07 6.19 -19.12
N SER A 118 -7.75 6.16 -19.22
CA SER A 118 -7.01 5.20 -20.05
C SER A 118 -6.14 4.23 -19.25
N VAL A 119 -5.80 3.12 -19.93
CA VAL A 119 -4.77 2.18 -19.46
C VAL A 119 -3.70 2.06 -20.54
N THR A 120 -2.44 2.14 -20.10
CA THR A 120 -1.26 1.85 -20.92
C THR A 120 -0.70 0.47 -20.56
N GLN A 121 -0.50 -0.38 -21.55
CA GLN A 121 0.13 -1.69 -21.43
C GLN A 121 1.61 -1.57 -21.74
N LEU A 122 2.45 -2.09 -20.83
CA LEU A 122 3.91 -2.13 -20.95
C LEU A 122 4.39 -3.58 -20.95
N ASP A 123 5.40 -3.86 -21.77
CA ASP A 123 6.13 -5.13 -21.69
C ASP A 123 7.19 -5.12 -20.58
N SER A 124 7.92 -6.23 -20.42
CA SER A 124 8.99 -6.38 -19.42
C SER A 124 10.14 -5.39 -19.57
N ASP A 125 10.36 -4.86 -20.77
CA ASP A 125 11.42 -3.90 -21.07
C ASP A 125 10.92 -2.44 -21.05
N ALA A 126 9.74 -2.22 -20.43
CA ALA A 126 9.05 -0.94 -20.35
C ALA A 126 8.68 -0.32 -21.72
N ASN A 127 8.57 -1.11 -22.78
CA ASN A 127 8.04 -0.58 -24.04
C ASN A 127 6.53 -0.46 -23.97
N VAL A 128 6.00 0.66 -24.45
CA VAL A 128 4.56 0.85 -24.60
C VAL A 128 4.04 -0.05 -25.72
N VAL A 129 3.24 -1.04 -25.36
CA VAL A 129 2.62 -1.95 -26.32
C VAL A 129 1.36 -1.32 -26.91
N ARG A 130 0.53 -0.71 -26.07
CA ARG A 130 -0.70 -0.01 -26.47
C ARG A 130 -1.24 0.88 -25.36
N LYS A 131 -2.11 1.83 -25.72
CA LYS A 131 -2.92 2.63 -24.80
C LYS A 131 -4.38 2.59 -25.29
N PHE A 132 -5.34 2.48 -24.39
CA PHE A 132 -6.77 2.40 -24.72
C PHE A 132 -7.65 2.94 -23.58
N GLN A 133 -8.84 3.39 -23.94
CA GLN A 133 -9.82 3.92 -22.99
C GLN A 133 -10.52 2.78 -22.24
N VAL A 134 -10.74 2.98 -20.92
CA VAL A 134 -11.34 1.97 -20.03
C VAL A 134 -12.54 2.48 -19.24
N GLY A 135 -12.63 3.77 -19.01
CA GLY A 135 -13.67 4.38 -18.19
C GLY A 135 -13.83 5.88 -18.44
N LEU A 136 -14.58 6.53 -17.55
CA LEU A 136 -14.67 8.00 -17.48
C LEU A 136 -13.72 8.53 -16.40
N GLU A 137 -13.85 7.98 -15.17
CA GLU A 137 -13.04 8.30 -14.00
C GLU A 137 -12.74 6.98 -13.26
N PRO A 138 -11.95 6.09 -13.89
CA PRO A 138 -11.65 4.78 -13.29
C PRO A 138 -10.80 4.96 -12.02
N ALA A 139 -11.16 4.22 -10.97
CA ALA A 139 -10.52 4.36 -9.65
C ALA A 139 -9.58 3.22 -9.30
N GLY A 140 -9.79 2.03 -9.86
CA GLY A 140 -9.01 0.85 -9.51
C GLY A 140 -8.82 -0.11 -10.66
N LEU A 141 -7.73 -0.87 -10.60
CA LEU A 141 -7.30 -1.79 -11.64
C LEU A 141 -6.74 -3.06 -11.03
N VAL A 142 -7.20 -4.23 -11.47
CA VAL A 142 -6.58 -5.52 -11.18
C VAL A 142 -6.53 -6.39 -12.42
N PHE A 143 -5.57 -7.33 -12.47
CA PHE A 143 -5.49 -8.35 -13.50
C PHE A 143 -5.85 -9.70 -12.90
N LEU A 144 -6.87 -10.36 -13.45
CA LEU A 144 -7.30 -11.70 -13.05
C LEU A 144 -7.69 -12.56 -14.25
N GLY A 145 -7.18 -13.78 -14.29
CA GLY A 145 -7.32 -14.67 -15.45
C GLY A 145 -6.53 -14.14 -16.64
N ASP A 146 -7.20 -13.79 -17.70
CA ASP A 146 -6.66 -13.20 -18.93
C ASP A 146 -7.26 -11.81 -19.24
N HIS A 147 -7.82 -11.16 -18.20
CA HIS A 147 -8.52 -9.89 -18.33
C HIS A 147 -8.05 -8.86 -17.30
N LEU A 148 -8.13 -7.60 -17.70
CA LEU A 148 -8.14 -6.46 -16.82
C LEU A 148 -9.55 -6.22 -16.28
N TRP A 149 -9.62 -5.81 -15.03
CA TRP A 149 -10.85 -5.44 -14.36
C TRP A 149 -10.66 -4.03 -13.81
N VAL A 150 -11.53 -3.13 -14.23
CA VAL A 150 -11.42 -1.70 -13.92
C VAL A 150 -12.71 -1.23 -13.29
N SER A 151 -12.64 -0.69 -12.08
CA SER A 151 -13.78 -0.04 -11.41
C SER A 151 -13.90 1.41 -11.87
N ASP A 152 -15.13 1.86 -12.08
CA ASP A 152 -15.46 3.24 -12.48
C ASP A 152 -16.61 3.75 -11.59
N PRO A 153 -16.30 4.51 -10.53
CA PRO A 153 -17.29 5.05 -9.60
C PRO A 153 -18.32 5.94 -10.29
N THR A 154 -17.89 6.76 -11.24
CA THR A 154 -18.78 7.69 -11.98
C THR A 154 -19.81 6.96 -12.82
N ARG A 155 -19.48 5.76 -13.32
CA ARG A 155 -20.40 4.91 -14.07
C ARG A 155 -21.14 3.90 -13.22
N GLY A 156 -20.81 3.72 -11.96
CA GLY A 156 -21.36 2.67 -11.13
C GLY A 156 -21.05 1.26 -11.64
N SER A 157 -19.90 1.06 -12.28
CA SER A 157 -19.63 -0.15 -13.06
C SER A 157 -18.22 -0.70 -12.89
N VAL A 158 -18.07 -1.97 -13.30
CA VAL A 158 -16.77 -2.61 -13.52
C VAL A 158 -16.68 -3.06 -14.97
N SER A 159 -15.60 -2.67 -15.64
CA SER A 159 -15.26 -3.10 -16.99
C SER A 159 -14.34 -4.32 -16.94
N LYS A 160 -14.71 -5.40 -17.64
CA LYS A 160 -13.86 -6.54 -17.96
C LYS A 160 -13.28 -6.34 -19.33
N ILE A 161 -11.96 -6.28 -19.45
CA ILE A 161 -11.25 -5.86 -20.68
C ILE A 161 -10.19 -6.91 -21.00
N SER A 162 -10.16 -7.35 -22.26
CA SER A 162 -9.15 -8.30 -22.73
C SER A 162 -7.75 -7.68 -22.75
N ILE A 163 -6.71 -8.52 -22.78
CA ILE A 163 -5.31 -8.07 -22.90
C ILE A 163 -5.04 -7.30 -24.21
N GLN A 164 -5.95 -7.36 -25.20
CA GLN A 164 -5.88 -6.57 -26.44
C GLN A 164 -6.56 -5.20 -26.31
N GLY A 165 -7.15 -4.88 -25.13
CA GLY A 165 -7.85 -3.63 -24.90
C GLY A 165 -9.31 -3.62 -25.37
N ALA A 166 -9.87 -4.75 -25.74
CA ALA A 166 -11.26 -4.84 -26.13
C ALA A 166 -12.15 -5.01 -24.89
N LEU A 167 -13.21 -4.19 -24.77
CA LEU A 167 -14.23 -4.37 -23.74
C LEU A 167 -14.95 -5.71 -23.98
N ALA A 168 -14.75 -6.64 -23.06
CA ALA A 168 -15.40 -7.94 -23.08
C ALA A 168 -16.78 -7.88 -22.43
N GLN A 169 -16.89 -7.13 -21.31
CA GLN A 169 -18.14 -6.97 -20.58
C GLN A 169 -18.11 -5.69 -19.74
N LEU A 170 -19.27 -5.05 -19.61
CA LEU A 170 -19.53 -3.97 -18.65
C LEU A 170 -20.56 -4.49 -17.63
N LEU A 171 -20.22 -4.40 -16.35
CA LEU A 171 -21.08 -4.82 -15.25
C LEU A 171 -21.50 -3.60 -14.44
N GLU A 172 -22.79 -3.33 -14.38
CA GLU A 172 -23.35 -2.36 -13.45
C GLU A 172 -23.47 -3.06 -12.09
N ILE A 173 -22.76 -2.57 -11.06
CA ILE A 173 -22.63 -3.29 -9.78
C ILE A 173 -22.99 -2.45 -8.55
N GLY A 174 -23.15 -1.15 -8.69
CA GLY A 174 -23.44 -0.28 -7.56
C GLY A 174 -23.60 1.18 -7.95
N VAL A 175 -23.43 2.05 -6.97
CA VAL A 175 -23.53 3.50 -7.14
C VAL A 175 -22.16 4.12 -7.33
N SER A 176 -21.17 3.70 -6.51
CA SER A 176 -19.83 4.23 -6.52
C SER A 176 -18.77 3.15 -6.23
N PRO A 177 -18.62 2.13 -7.13
CA PRO A 177 -17.63 1.08 -6.99
C PRO A 177 -16.21 1.66 -7.12
N GLY A 178 -15.47 1.72 -6.02
CA GLY A 178 -14.15 2.33 -5.95
C GLY A 178 -13.03 1.30 -5.88
N ALA A 179 -12.57 1.03 -4.65
CA ALA A 179 -11.45 0.13 -4.44
C ALA A 179 -11.75 -1.31 -4.89
N ILE A 180 -10.79 -1.90 -5.60
CA ILE A 180 -10.89 -3.22 -6.21
C ILE A 180 -9.70 -4.09 -5.79
N THR A 181 -9.96 -5.36 -5.51
CA THR A 181 -8.94 -6.38 -5.22
C THR A 181 -9.30 -7.70 -5.87
N LYS A 182 -8.45 -8.70 -5.72
CA LYS A 182 -8.69 -10.03 -6.29
C LYS A 182 -8.34 -11.15 -5.33
N THR A 183 -9.03 -12.26 -5.49
CA THR A 183 -8.60 -13.60 -5.05
C THR A 183 -8.14 -14.39 -6.28
N PRO A 184 -7.67 -15.63 -6.15
CA PRO A 184 -7.40 -16.47 -7.32
C PRO A 184 -8.63 -16.74 -8.21
N GLU A 185 -9.84 -16.61 -7.68
CA GLU A 185 -11.08 -17.08 -8.33
C GLU A 185 -12.03 -15.94 -8.71
N GLN A 186 -11.90 -14.75 -8.07
CA GLN A 186 -12.84 -13.64 -8.25
C GLN A 186 -12.19 -12.28 -8.02
N VAL A 187 -12.79 -11.29 -8.64
CA VAL A 187 -12.58 -9.88 -8.35
C VAL A 187 -13.56 -9.46 -7.26
N LEU A 188 -13.09 -8.66 -6.31
CA LEU A 188 -13.89 -8.08 -5.23
C LEU A 188 -13.84 -6.56 -5.36
N VAL A 189 -15.00 -5.93 -5.30
CA VAL A 189 -15.13 -4.48 -5.45
C VAL A 189 -15.92 -3.92 -4.28
N VAL A 190 -15.39 -2.86 -3.67
CA VAL A 190 -16.06 -2.12 -2.60
C VAL A 190 -16.81 -0.93 -3.19
N ASP A 191 -18.08 -0.80 -2.82
CA ASP A 191 -18.88 0.39 -3.05
C ASP A 191 -19.06 1.12 -1.71
N GLY A 192 -18.48 2.33 -1.63
CA GLY A 192 -18.47 3.11 -0.40
C GLY A 192 -19.79 3.83 -0.11
N GLU A 193 -20.67 3.99 -1.10
CA GLU A 193 -21.99 4.61 -0.89
C GLU A 193 -23.05 3.59 -0.45
N THR A 194 -23.00 2.39 -1.05
CA THR A 194 -23.94 1.31 -0.67
C THR A 194 -23.43 0.43 0.46
N LEU A 195 -22.18 0.63 0.90
CA LEU A 195 -21.49 -0.17 1.93
C LEU A 195 -21.46 -1.66 1.59
N THR A 196 -21.24 -1.96 0.33
CA THR A 196 -21.25 -3.33 -0.17
C THR A 196 -19.89 -3.77 -0.72
N VAL A 197 -19.63 -5.06 -0.63
CA VAL A 197 -18.57 -5.74 -1.38
C VAL A 197 -19.23 -6.69 -2.36
N THR A 198 -18.95 -6.53 -3.64
CA THR A 198 -19.46 -7.39 -4.70
C THR A 198 -18.36 -8.28 -5.25
N GLY A 199 -18.61 -9.58 -5.30
CA GLY A 199 -17.74 -10.60 -5.89
C GLY A 199 -18.15 -10.91 -7.32
N ILE A 200 -17.16 -10.94 -8.25
CA ILE A 200 -17.34 -11.21 -9.67
C ILE A 200 -16.36 -12.32 -10.07
N ASP A 201 -16.84 -13.42 -10.64
CA ASP A 201 -15.97 -14.51 -11.11
C ASP A 201 -15.22 -14.15 -12.40
N THR A 202 -14.33 -15.04 -12.82
CA THR A 202 -13.53 -14.85 -14.04
C THR A 202 -14.34 -14.80 -15.32
N GLU A 203 -15.55 -15.37 -15.35
CA GLU A 203 -16.48 -15.30 -16.46
C GLU A 203 -17.23 -13.95 -16.53
N GLY A 204 -17.20 -13.15 -15.45
CA GLY A 204 -17.91 -11.88 -15.33
C GLY A 204 -19.32 -12.01 -14.76
N LYS A 205 -19.58 -13.06 -14.01
CA LYS A 205 -20.83 -13.26 -13.28
C LYS A 205 -20.68 -12.76 -11.85
N ILE A 206 -21.64 -11.97 -11.38
CA ILE A 206 -21.74 -11.63 -9.96
C ILE A 206 -22.06 -12.91 -9.18
N VAL A 207 -21.14 -13.32 -8.32
CA VAL A 207 -21.25 -14.55 -7.51
C VAL A 207 -21.76 -14.31 -6.10
N GLY A 208 -21.76 -13.07 -5.66
CA GLY A 208 -22.31 -12.66 -4.37
C GLY A 208 -22.07 -11.19 -4.08
N SER A 209 -22.83 -10.67 -3.15
CA SER A 209 -22.63 -9.36 -2.55
C SER A 209 -22.97 -9.45 -1.06
N PHE A 210 -22.24 -8.72 -0.24
CA PHE A 210 -22.53 -8.59 1.18
C PHE A 210 -22.32 -7.14 1.63
N GLU A 211 -23.10 -6.73 2.63
CA GLU A 211 -22.93 -5.42 3.27
C GLU A 211 -21.89 -5.52 4.39
N TYR A 212 -21.01 -4.53 4.49
CA TYR A 212 -20.18 -4.35 5.66
C TYR A 212 -20.85 -3.33 6.62
N PRO A 213 -20.61 -3.44 7.94
CA PRO A 213 -21.35 -2.63 8.92
C PRO A 213 -21.14 -1.13 8.72
N ASP A 214 -22.21 -0.35 8.77
CA ASP A 214 -22.20 1.11 8.76
C ASP A 214 -21.93 1.71 10.15
N GLN A 215 -22.20 0.95 11.20
CA GLN A 215 -21.93 1.33 12.58
C GLN A 215 -21.37 0.15 13.36
N ILE A 216 -20.24 0.36 14.00
CA ILE A 216 -19.65 -0.61 14.91
C ILE A 216 -19.35 0.10 16.22
N THR A 217 -20.03 -0.34 17.28
CA THR A 217 -19.71 0.11 18.64
C THR A 217 -18.79 -0.92 19.29
N MET A 218 -17.53 -0.54 19.54
CA MET A 218 -16.58 -1.35 20.30
C MET A 218 -16.15 -0.56 21.55
N GLY A 219 -16.75 -0.87 22.70
CA GLY A 219 -16.55 -0.11 23.92
C GLY A 219 -17.09 1.32 23.77
N ASP A 220 -16.22 2.31 23.97
CA ASP A 220 -16.55 3.74 23.81
C ASP A 220 -16.35 4.25 22.37
N PHE A 221 -16.15 3.36 21.40
CA PHE A 221 -15.88 3.72 20.00
C PHE A 221 -17.12 3.48 19.14
N GLU A 222 -17.55 4.54 18.48
CA GLU A 222 -18.49 4.48 17.37
C GLU A 222 -17.70 4.55 16.06
N HIS A 223 -17.89 3.56 15.20
CA HIS A 223 -17.38 3.58 13.85
C HIS A 223 -18.48 4.08 12.92
N VAL A 224 -18.23 5.17 12.23
CA VAL A 224 -19.02 5.63 11.09
C VAL A 224 -18.13 5.43 9.87
N PRO A 225 -18.45 4.51 8.95
CA PRO A 225 -17.62 4.31 7.76
C PRO A 225 -17.56 5.60 6.95
N GLY A 226 -16.36 6.00 6.60
CA GLY A 226 -16.12 6.92 5.51
C GLY A 226 -16.00 6.16 4.19
N SER A 227 -15.66 6.86 3.12
CA SER A 227 -15.33 6.21 1.85
C SER A 227 -14.07 5.35 2.03
N PRO A 228 -14.10 4.08 1.57
CA PRO A 228 -12.92 3.23 1.54
C PRO A 228 -11.81 3.85 0.69
N THR A 229 -10.58 3.86 1.21
CA THR A 229 -9.40 4.36 0.51
C THR A 229 -8.57 3.23 -0.09
N ALA A 230 -8.58 2.06 0.54
CA ALA A 230 -7.91 0.87 0.03
C ALA A 230 -8.68 -0.40 0.39
N PHE A 231 -8.53 -1.42 -0.44
CA PHE A 231 -9.14 -2.72 -0.27
C PHE A 231 -8.15 -3.82 -0.65
N LEU A 232 -7.95 -4.78 0.23
CA LEU A 232 -7.01 -5.88 0.03
C LEU A 232 -7.62 -7.20 0.46
N SER A 233 -7.56 -8.20 -0.43
CA SER A 233 -7.88 -9.59 -0.13
C SER A 233 -6.62 -10.35 0.24
N THR A 234 -6.71 -11.12 1.31
CA THR A 234 -5.69 -12.07 1.76
C THR A 234 -6.31 -13.46 1.90
N PRO A 235 -5.55 -14.54 2.05
CA PRO A 235 -6.13 -15.89 2.14
C PRO A 235 -7.18 -16.06 3.25
N ASN A 236 -7.07 -15.28 4.34
CA ASN A 236 -7.89 -15.48 5.54
C ASN A 236 -8.75 -14.25 5.90
N ALA A 237 -8.65 -13.16 5.18
CA ALA A 237 -9.38 -11.93 5.50
C ALA A 237 -9.51 -11.01 4.29
N LEU A 238 -10.52 -10.15 4.37
CA LEU A 238 -10.64 -8.94 3.57
C LEU A 238 -10.34 -7.75 4.47
N TRP A 239 -9.55 -6.80 3.97
CA TRP A 239 -9.13 -5.62 4.70
C TRP A 239 -9.57 -4.37 3.96
N ILE A 240 -10.31 -3.50 4.64
CA ILE A 240 -10.81 -2.23 4.10
C ILE A 240 -10.23 -1.09 4.93
N ALA A 241 -9.50 -0.18 4.30
CA ALA A 241 -8.99 1.02 4.94
C ALA A 241 -9.95 2.19 4.74
N PHE A 242 -10.10 3.02 5.79
CA PHE A 242 -10.92 4.22 5.81
C PHE A 242 -10.07 5.42 6.19
N GLY A 243 -9.59 6.15 5.19
CA GLY A 243 -8.63 7.26 5.35
C GLY A 243 -9.14 8.35 6.27
N GLY A 244 -10.39 8.77 6.09
CA GLY A 244 -10.98 9.88 6.84
C GLY A 244 -11.10 9.66 8.35
N ILE A 245 -11.04 8.43 8.82
CA ILE A 245 -11.23 8.08 10.24
C ILE A 245 -10.08 7.31 10.88
N GLY A 246 -9.01 7.03 10.12
CA GLY A 246 -7.84 6.32 10.63
C GLY A 246 -8.15 4.90 11.10
N GLN A 247 -8.85 4.11 10.29
CA GLN A 247 -9.27 2.76 10.65
C GLN A 247 -9.05 1.76 9.51
N VAL A 248 -8.80 0.51 9.91
CA VAL A 248 -8.76 -0.64 9.02
C VAL A 248 -9.71 -1.70 9.54
N MET A 249 -10.74 -2.00 8.74
CA MET A 249 -11.73 -3.04 9.03
C MET A 249 -11.23 -4.38 8.50
N ARG A 250 -11.45 -5.42 9.28
CA ARG A 250 -11.18 -6.79 8.90
C ARG A 250 -12.49 -7.57 8.80
N LEU A 251 -12.70 -8.21 7.67
CA LEU A 251 -13.81 -9.13 7.45
C LEU A 251 -13.26 -10.55 7.19
N THR A 252 -14.04 -11.57 7.46
CA THR A 252 -13.74 -12.92 6.96
C THR A 252 -13.86 -12.95 5.43
N PRO A 253 -13.32 -13.94 4.72
CA PRO A 253 -13.53 -14.08 3.27
C PRO A 253 -15.01 -14.16 2.86
N ALA A 254 -15.88 -14.59 3.78
CA ALA A 254 -17.34 -14.63 3.58
C ALA A 254 -18.05 -13.29 3.89
N GLY A 255 -17.30 -12.22 4.19
CA GLY A 255 -17.85 -10.90 4.45
C GLY A 255 -18.31 -10.64 5.89
N THR A 256 -18.12 -11.58 6.82
CA THR A 256 -18.50 -11.37 8.21
C THR A 256 -17.48 -10.47 8.92
N PHE A 257 -17.96 -9.44 9.61
CA PHE A 257 -17.10 -8.59 10.43
C PHE A 257 -16.31 -9.41 11.45
N SER A 258 -15.01 -9.16 11.53
CA SER A 258 -14.10 -9.89 12.42
C SER A 258 -13.15 -9.02 13.22
N GLY A 259 -13.14 -7.71 12.98
CA GLY A 259 -12.35 -6.77 13.75
C GLY A 259 -12.18 -5.40 13.12
N LEU A 260 -11.77 -4.45 13.94
CA LEU A 260 -11.48 -3.08 13.57
C LEU A 260 -10.20 -2.66 14.27
N THR A 261 -9.23 -2.16 13.51
CA THR A 261 -7.95 -1.68 14.03
C THR A 261 -7.84 -0.18 13.80
N ARG A 262 -7.56 0.58 14.87
CA ARG A 262 -7.17 1.98 14.72
C ARG A 262 -5.74 2.09 14.26
N VAL A 263 -5.54 2.88 13.23
CA VAL A 263 -4.23 3.25 12.69
C VAL A 263 -4.10 4.77 12.68
N PRO A 264 -2.92 5.33 12.49
CA PRO A 264 -2.77 6.77 12.27
C PRO A 264 -3.62 7.27 11.10
N THR A 265 -3.92 8.58 11.09
CA THR A 265 -4.82 9.21 10.10
C THR A 265 -4.33 9.07 8.67
N GLY A 266 -5.28 8.95 7.74
CA GLY A 266 -5.01 8.87 6.32
C GLY A 266 -4.51 7.51 5.82
N PRO A 267 -4.99 6.32 6.32
CA PRO A 267 -4.62 5.05 5.70
C PRO A 267 -5.07 5.04 4.24
N LEU A 268 -4.10 4.94 3.33
CA LEU A 268 -4.29 5.08 1.88
C LEU A 268 -3.96 3.81 1.10
N ALA A 269 -2.96 3.06 1.55
CA ALA A 269 -2.49 1.88 0.83
C ALA A 269 -2.21 0.70 1.75
N LEU A 270 -2.45 -0.50 1.24
CA LEU A 270 -2.34 -1.77 1.95
C LEU A 270 -1.46 -2.74 1.15
N ALA A 271 -0.57 -3.46 1.84
CA ALA A 271 0.17 -4.59 1.30
C ALA A 271 0.19 -5.77 2.28
N TRP A 272 0.33 -6.98 1.75
CA TRP A 272 0.38 -8.21 2.54
C TRP A 272 1.74 -8.88 2.42
N SER A 273 2.39 -9.13 3.55
CA SER A 273 3.72 -9.78 3.61
C SER A 273 3.67 -11.32 3.66
N GLY A 274 2.46 -11.90 3.65
CA GLY A 274 2.25 -13.33 3.87
C GLY A 274 1.74 -13.68 5.28
N ASN A 275 2.02 -12.86 6.29
CA ASN A 275 1.56 -13.01 7.68
C ASN A 275 1.08 -11.69 8.33
N GLU A 276 1.46 -10.55 7.78
CA GLU A 276 1.13 -9.22 8.30
C GLU A 276 0.60 -8.29 7.22
N LEU A 277 -0.35 -7.45 7.63
CA LEU A 277 -0.81 -6.32 6.83
C LEU A 277 0.07 -5.10 7.12
N TRP A 278 0.55 -4.48 6.07
CA TRP A 278 1.26 -3.22 6.10
C TRP A 278 0.33 -2.11 5.63
N VAL A 279 0.20 -1.08 6.42
CA VAL A 279 -0.70 0.06 6.17
C VAL A 279 0.13 1.32 6.05
N VAL A 280 0.05 1.99 4.93
CA VAL A 280 0.58 3.34 4.76
C VAL A 280 -0.49 4.33 5.13
N SER A 281 -0.18 5.21 6.08
CA SER A 281 -1.03 6.34 6.49
C SER A 281 -0.38 7.64 6.05
N THR A 282 -0.92 8.22 4.98
CA THR A 282 -0.34 9.38 4.29
C THR A 282 -0.36 10.63 5.15
N ASP A 283 -1.52 10.99 5.75
CA ASP A 283 -1.64 12.20 6.58
C ASP A 283 -0.76 12.16 7.83
N ALA A 284 -0.56 10.97 8.38
CA ALA A 284 0.28 10.78 9.56
C ALA A 284 1.74 10.49 9.21
N ALA A 285 2.06 10.32 7.93
CA ALA A 285 3.38 9.96 7.42
C ALA A 285 3.97 8.70 8.10
N THR A 286 3.14 7.65 8.26
CA THR A 286 3.53 6.43 9.00
C THR A 286 3.30 5.16 8.20
N ILE A 287 4.03 4.11 8.62
CA ILE A 287 3.73 2.73 8.29
C ILE A 287 3.31 2.00 9.56
N THR A 288 2.18 1.30 9.50
CA THR A 288 1.71 0.44 10.59
C THR A 288 1.70 -1.02 10.13
N ARG A 289 2.33 -1.90 10.89
CA ARG A 289 2.26 -3.36 10.70
C ARG A 289 1.18 -3.93 11.61
N ILE A 290 0.30 -4.75 11.04
CA ILE A 290 -0.83 -5.36 11.73
C ILE A 290 -0.74 -6.87 11.49
N SER A 291 -0.83 -7.66 12.55
CA SER A 291 -0.87 -9.12 12.44
C SER A 291 -2.11 -9.61 11.66
N GLY A 292 -2.09 -10.82 11.12
CA GLY A 292 -3.25 -11.40 10.45
C GLY A 292 -4.51 -11.52 11.33
N THR A 293 -4.39 -11.32 12.65
CA THR A 293 -5.52 -11.27 13.60
C THR A 293 -6.05 -9.87 13.86
N GLY A 294 -5.39 -8.82 13.35
CA GLY A 294 -5.82 -7.42 13.49
C GLY A 294 -5.15 -6.67 14.66
N THR A 295 -4.11 -7.22 15.26
CA THR A 295 -3.34 -6.56 16.33
C THR A 295 -2.21 -5.75 15.72
N ILE A 296 -2.04 -4.49 16.15
CA ILE A 296 -0.88 -3.69 15.76
C ILE A 296 0.38 -4.36 16.31
N VAL A 297 1.33 -4.64 15.43
CA VAL A 297 2.66 -5.13 15.76
C VAL A 297 3.57 -3.95 16.09
N GLU A 298 3.58 -2.94 15.21
CA GLU A 298 4.36 -1.72 15.37
C GLU A 298 3.85 -0.60 14.44
N THR A 299 4.24 0.63 14.74
CA THR A 299 4.01 1.81 13.89
C THR A 299 5.30 2.61 13.82
N HIS A 300 5.71 2.99 12.61
CA HIS A 300 6.90 3.78 12.34
C HIS A 300 6.53 5.09 11.67
N ASP A 301 7.10 6.18 12.18
CA ASP A 301 7.12 7.47 11.52
C ASP A 301 8.20 7.44 10.42
N ILE A 302 7.81 7.70 9.19
CA ILE A 302 8.70 7.74 8.03
C ILE A 302 8.86 9.15 7.47
N GLY A 303 8.04 10.07 7.96
CA GLY A 303 7.96 11.45 7.49
C GLY A 303 7.60 11.55 6.00
N GLY A 304 7.45 12.78 5.48
CA GLY A 304 7.07 13.04 4.10
C GLY A 304 5.60 12.76 3.81
N HIS A 305 5.29 12.36 2.59
CA HIS A 305 3.93 12.07 2.13
C HIS A 305 3.90 10.71 1.40
N PRO A 306 3.84 9.59 2.16
CA PRO A 306 3.84 8.26 1.56
C PRO A 306 2.52 8.00 0.82
N THR A 307 2.59 7.45 -0.40
CA THR A 307 1.44 7.33 -1.31
C THR A 307 1.02 5.89 -1.60
N SER A 308 1.97 4.96 -1.69
CA SER A 308 1.67 3.57 -2.04
C SER A 308 2.64 2.60 -1.39
N ILE A 309 2.27 1.33 -1.35
CA ILE A 309 3.10 0.27 -0.79
C ILE A 309 2.98 -1.02 -1.61
N ALA A 310 4.12 -1.68 -1.85
CA ALA A 310 4.21 -3.05 -2.32
C ALA A 310 5.03 -3.90 -1.37
N HIS A 311 4.94 -5.23 -1.48
CA HIS A 311 5.74 -6.18 -0.72
C HIS A 311 6.34 -7.25 -1.65
N ASP A 312 7.64 -7.50 -1.56
CA ASP A 312 8.35 -8.47 -2.41
C ASP A 312 8.48 -9.87 -1.79
N GLY A 313 7.89 -10.07 -0.60
CA GLY A 313 8.03 -11.28 0.22
C GLY A 313 8.98 -11.09 1.40
N ASN A 314 9.98 -10.20 1.28
CA ASN A 314 10.97 -9.92 2.32
C ASN A 314 10.93 -8.47 2.81
N HIS A 315 10.60 -7.54 1.91
CA HIS A 315 10.65 -6.10 2.16
C HIS A 315 9.33 -5.43 1.80
N GLY A 316 8.98 -4.39 2.57
CA GLY A 316 7.99 -3.41 2.16
C GLY A 316 8.65 -2.29 1.35
N TRP A 317 7.99 -1.85 0.28
CA TRP A 317 8.45 -0.80 -0.61
C TRP A 317 7.41 0.30 -0.68
N VAL A 318 7.78 1.51 -0.30
CA VAL A 318 6.87 2.66 -0.18
C VAL A 318 7.34 3.79 -1.06
N THR A 319 6.43 4.39 -1.81
CA THR A 319 6.65 5.65 -2.53
C THR A 319 6.30 6.85 -1.66
N ASP A 320 7.07 7.92 -1.77
CA ASP A 320 6.86 9.22 -1.10
C ASP A 320 6.95 10.33 -2.16
N ASP A 321 5.83 10.98 -2.43
CA ASP A 321 5.72 11.97 -3.51
C ASP A 321 6.23 13.37 -3.11
N GLU A 322 6.29 13.69 -1.81
CA GLU A 322 6.90 14.93 -1.32
C GLU A 322 8.42 14.89 -1.47
N LYS A 323 9.04 13.75 -1.12
CA LYS A 323 10.48 13.56 -1.18
C LYS A 323 10.97 13.04 -2.52
N ASN A 324 10.07 12.54 -3.37
CA ASN A 324 10.38 11.85 -4.64
C ASN A 324 11.35 10.66 -4.42
N VAL A 325 11.00 9.78 -3.50
CA VAL A 325 11.81 8.62 -3.15
C VAL A 325 10.99 7.32 -3.14
N LEU A 326 11.69 6.23 -3.38
CA LEU A 326 11.28 4.87 -3.03
C LEU A 326 11.99 4.48 -1.74
N ILE A 327 11.25 3.99 -0.75
CA ILE A 327 11.78 3.58 0.55
C ILE A 327 11.58 2.08 0.70
N GLN A 328 12.65 1.35 0.99
CA GLN A 328 12.62 -0.07 1.36
C GLN A 328 12.60 -0.18 2.89
N PHE A 329 11.74 -1.04 3.40
CA PHE A 329 11.69 -1.40 4.81
C PHE A 329 11.95 -2.90 4.98
N THR A 330 12.89 -3.22 5.84
CA THR A 330 13.21 -4.60 6.21
C THR A 330 12.81 -4.83 7.66
N PRO A 331 11.84 -5.73 7.94
CA PRO A 331 11.57 -6.12 9.32
C PRO A 331 12.79 -6.78 9.93
N VAL A 332 13.26 -6.30 11.08
CA VAL A 332 14.30 -6.99 11.83
C VAL A 332 13.63 -8.04 12.70
N GLU A 333 13.83 -9.31 12.39
CA GLU A 333 13.42 -10.38 13.30
C GLU A 333 14.27 -10.30 14.56
N LEU A 334 13.63 -10.17 15.72
CA LEU A 334 14.30 -10.35 16.99
C LEU A 334 14.73 -11.82 17.06
N VAL A 335 16.04 -12.06 16.92
CA VAL A 335 16.63 -13.38 17.18
C VAL A 335 16.38 -13.68 18.67
N PRO A 336 15.71 -14.79 19.00
CA PRO A 336 15.33 -15.13 20.38
C PRO A 336 16.53 -15.41 21.27
#